data_dd2d6f3e3c00ea8ad3c49add37db56c2
#
_entry.id   dd2d6f3e3c00ea8ad3c49add37db56c2
#
_cell.length_a   1.000
_cell.length_b   1.000
_cell.length_c   1.000
_cell.angle_alpha   90.00
_cell.angle_beta   90.00
_cell.angle_gamma   90.00
#
_symmetry.space_group_name_H-M   'P 1'
#
loop_
_entity.id
_entity.type
_entity.pdbx_description
1 polymer ?
#
loop_
_entity_poly.entity_id
_entity_poly.type
_entity_poly.pdbx_seq_one_letter_code
_entity_poly.pdbx_strand_id
1 'polypeptide(L)'
;MAPFTGLKLYCGFLILGILFVPETKPLYAQAAAAETSVDTNTHISLKPYRTRIEIACDPESRLDEFERQQLHQKLSQIIERSVGVKWQLNESGVPLQDAITGIFENRWLPLCTSIGLSRLQPEQILARYPSQPFEKLFLITIEPAGIGYRVSGREFDYYSQRLSPLSEKITYEKLFLAETTFDLLRDLFSSVVSIETVEGELVTVSEQASQFPTPDPEVATVKNNSFFLPFFRYLNRDREVKNIQIVPWTYLEIEKVDRKHATCSVTSGLRGILAGSRRRVETLALHVQPRFQATELSLIPRGTSTQTYAGMKVQLSPLNPQEVRQLQIAAKKESEETRKPLKEPDYVTAEFLTNRSGSIAIDADPEQPLIWLYIRSGKALVANVPYLPGIDSQISLQIPDDRIRLGVEGELAVLNGELIEAVAELSMKMSRIRRWAKSEDWDKVNTGIRQLESELSPRKNFLDKLNAIRISAVEAAQAQNNRTAQARIASLCRETGDRIDRFLSPTGIIDLKTEIQDLKQLSGNNRNR
;
A
#
# COMPACT_ATOMS: atom_id res chain seq x y z
N MET A 1 -6.83 48.26 68.13
CA MET A 1 -6.24 48.30 69.49
C MET A 1 -4.89 47.66 69.41
N ALA A 2 -3.87 48.49 69.46
CA ALA A 2 -2.47 48.11 69.74
C ALA A 2 -2.35 47.92 71.27
N PRO A 3 -1.18 47.68 71.83
CA PRO A 3 0.17 47.28 71.38
C PRO A 3 0.94 46.39 72.39
N PHE A 4 2.29 46.41 72.27
CA PHE A 4 3.39 46.30 73.25
C PHE A 4 4.28 45.07 73.14
N THR A 5 5.45 45.30 72.66
CA THR A 5 6.81 45.46 73.25
C THR A 5 7.39 44.13 73.77
N GLY A 6 8.51 43.65 73.26
CA GLY A 6 9.84 44.23 73.39
C GLY A 6 10.60 43.53 74.51
N LEU A 7 11.63 42.74 74.22
CA LEU A 7 12.79 42.62 75.11
C LEU A 7 14.04 42.10 74.36
N LYS A 8 15.05 42.95 74.31
CA LYS A 8 16.43 42.61 73.99
C LYS A 8 17.09 41.97 75.23
N LEU A 9 17.87 40.91 75.07
CA LEU A 9 19.01 40.71 75.94
C LEU A 9 20.16 39.99 75.27
N TYR A 10 21.30 40.37 75.67
CA TYR A 10 22.67 40.29 75.10
C TYR A 10 23.40 38.98 75.46
N CYS A 11 24.44 38.72 74.65
CA CYS A 11 25.75 38.10 74.98
C CYS A 11 25.88 36.61 75.17
N GLY A 12 26.82 36.07 74.43
CA GLY A 12 27.53 34.87 74.75
C GLY A 12 28.37 34.32 73.61
N PHE A 13 29.54 34.93 73.36
CA PHE A 13 30.57 34.38 72.49
C PHE A 13 31.04 33.04 73.03
N LEU A 14 30.88 31.94 72.29
CA LEU A 14 31.61 30.73 72.47
C LEU A 14 32.09 30.22 71.14
N ILE A 15 33.39 30.44 70.91
CA ILE A 15 34.14 29.93 69.76
C ILE A 15 34.32 28.42 70.00
N LEU A 16 33.59 27.59 69.25
CA LEU A 16 33.86 26.17 69.16
C LEU A 16 34.38 25.87 67.78
N GLY A 17 35.64 25.48 67.68
CA GLY A 17 36.29 25.11 66.44
C GLY A 17 35.64 23.88 65.85
N ILE A 18 34.98 24.07 64.71
CA ILE A 18 34.47 22.96 63.88
C ILE A 18 35.64 22.58 62.95
N LEU A 19 36.19 21.39 63.24
CA LEU A 19 37.08 20.66 62.32
C LEU A 19 36.30 20.42 61.01
N PHE A 20 36.79 21.07 59.94
CA PHE A 20 36.36 20.76 58.58
C PHE A 20 36.87 19.35 58.23
N VAL A 21 36.03 18.36 58.31
CA VAL A 21 36.22 17.08 57.65
C VAL A 21 35.74 17.30 56.19
N PRO A 22 36.61 17.18 55.17
CA PRO A 22 36.11 17.22 53.81
C PRO A 22 35.23 15.99 53.60
N GLU A 23 33.95 16.22 53.39
CA GLU A 23 33.05 15.20 52.82
C GLU A 23 33.61 14.76 51.49
N THR A 24 34.26 13.61 51.48
CA THR A 24 34.54 12.87 50.25
C THR A 24 33.21 12.39 49.72
N LYS A 25 32.58 13.16 48.81
CA LYS A 25 31.49 12.67 47.99
C LYS A 25 31.95 11.35 47.38
N PRO A 26 31.15 10.26 47.49
CA PRO A 26 31.58 9.00 46.92
C PRO A 26 31.73 9.16 45.38
N LEU A 27 32.85 8.70 44.88
CA LEU A 27 33.21 8.71 43.46
C LEU A 27 32.17 8.03 42.52
N TYR A 28 31.19 7.39 43.12
CA TYR A 28 30.06 6.74 42.42
C TYR A 28 29.01 7.71 41.83
N ALA A 29 28.95 8.94 42.28
CA ALA A 29 27.99 9.93 41.75
C ALA A 29 28.43 10.61 40.44
N GLN A 30 29.70 10.46 40.04
CA GLN A 30 30.21 11.02 38.76
C GLN A 30 30.23 10.01 37.62
N ALA A 31 30.05 8.71 37.90
CA ALA A 31 29.89 7.68 36.86
C ALA A 31 28.46 7.59 36.27
N ALA A 32 27.47 8.17 36.96
CA ALA A 32 26.06 8.12 36.53
C ALA A 32 25.65 9.30 35.62
N ALA A 33 26.55 10.25 35.37
CA ALA A 33 26.30 11.37 34.43
C ALA A 33 27.07 11.27 33.12
N ALA A 34 27.74 10.15 32.86
CA ALA A 34 28.07 9.74 31.50
C ALA A 34 26.85 9.01 30.92
N GLU A 35 25.70 9.72 30.85
CA GLU A 35 24.69 9.40 29.86
C GLU A 35 25.43 9.37 28.53
N THR A 36 25.59 8.16 28.02
CA THR A 36 26.03 7.87 26.68
C THR A 36 25.26 8.76 25.72
N SER A 37 25.84 9.89 25.35
CA SER A 37 25.48 10.54 24.09
C SER A 37 25.61 9.44 23.04
N VAL A 38 24.48 8.85 22.68
CA VAL A 38 24.39 7.91 21.56
C VAL A 38 25.04 8.64 20.40
N ASP A 39 26.19 8.14 19.99
CA ASP A 39 26.99 8.74 18.93
C ASP A 39 26.12 8.74 17.68
N THR A 40 25.46 9.88 17.40
CA THR A 40 24.45 10.03 16.35
C THR A 40 25.06 9.91 14.96
N ASN A 41 26.35 9.63 14.87
CA ASN A 41 27.11 9.45 13.63
C ASN A 41 27.50 7.98 13.36
N THR A 42 27.17 7.05 14.22
CA THR A 42 27.49 5.64 13.97
C THR A 42 26.62 5.12 12.84
N HIS A 43 27.27 4.59 11.79
CA HIS A 43 26.56 4.01 10.65
C HIS A 43 25.64 2.87 11.11
N ILE A 44 24.43 2.75 10.53
CA ILE A 44 23.41 1.79 10.96
C ILE A 44 23.92 0.33 10.99
N SER A 45 24.84 -0.02 10.09
CA SER A 45 25.44 -1.35 10.01
C SER A 45 26.28 -1.74 11.23
N LEU A 46 26.72 -0.77 12.03
CA LEU A 46 27.47 -0.95 13.30
C LEU A 46 26.58 -0.82 14.53
N LYS A 47 25.29 -0.61 14.37
CA LYS A 47 24.37 -0.35 15.47
C LYS A 47 23.59 -1.62 15.80
N PRO A 48 23.82 -2.28 16.96
CA PRO A 48 23.02 -3.39 17.41
C PRO A 48 21.56 -3.01 17.59
N TYR A 49 20.65 -3.98 17.50
CA TYR A 49 19.24 -3.76 17.84
C TYR A 49 19.09 -3.76 19.37
N ARG A 50 18.58 -2.67 19.93
CA ARG A 50 18.13 -2.65 21.32
C ARG A 50 16.81 -3.40 21.40
N THR A 51 16.86 -4.59 21.95
CA THR A 51 15.75 -5.55 21.93
C THR A 51 15.23 -5.82 23.35
N ARG A 52 13.91 -5.81 23.50
CA ARG A 52 13.22 -6.22 24.72
C ARG A 52 12.27 -7.38 24.42
N ILE A 53 12.29 -8.37 25.31
CA ILE A 53 11.41 -9.54 25.21
C ILE A 53 10.57 -9.60 26.48
N GLU A 54 9.25 -9.59 26.32
CA GLU A 54 8.32 -9.71 27.44
C GLU A 54 7.53 -11.01 27.30
N ILE A 55 7.58 -11.84 28.34
CA ILE A 55 6.94 -13.16 28.35
C ILE A 55 5.87 -13.19 29.43
N ALA A 56 4.64 -13.44 29.04
CA ALA A 56 3.52 -13.69 29.97
C ALA A 56 3.15 -15.17 29.94
N CYS A 57 3.12 -15.80 31.10
CA CYS A 57 2.66 -17.18 31.23
C CYS A 57 1.23 -17.18 31.75
N ASP A 58 0.34 -17.86 31.07
CA ASP A 58 -1.01 -18.09 31.55
C ASP A 58 -0.95 -18.86 32.90
N PRO A 59 -1.69 -18.46 33.93
CA PRO A 59 -1.76 -19.19 35.19
C PRO A 59 -2.13 -20.68 35.03
N GLU A 60 -2.94 -21.00 34.02
CA GLU A 60 -3.33 -22.37 33.70
C GLU A 60 -2.19 -23.19 33.08
N SER A 61 -1.11 -22.56 32.65
CA SER A 61 0.09 -23.24 32.08
C SER A 61 0.80 -24.10 33.14
N ARG A 62 0.52 -23.86 34.43
CA ARG A 62 1.15 -24.56 35.56
C ARG A 62 2.68 -24.54 35.54
N LEU A 63 3.25 -23.46 35.00
CA LEU A 63 4.68 -23.18 35.07
C LEU A 63 4.95 -22.51 36.42
N ASP A 64 5.71 -23.19 37.29
CA ASP A 64 6.13 -22.62 38.56
C ASP A 64 7.24 -21.56 38.36
N GLU A 65 7.59 -20.88 39.44
CA GLU A 65 8.59 -19.79 39.38
C GLU A 65 9.98 -20.31 38.96
N PHE A 66 10.34 -21.52 39.41
CA PHE A 66 11.61 -22.13 39.03
C PHE A 66 11.64 -22.47 37.51
N GLU A 67 10.57 -23.02 36.97
CA GLU A 67 10.44 -23.34 35.57
C GLU A 67 10.48 -22.09 34.70
N ARG A 68 9.87 -20.98 35.14
CA ARG A 68 9.95 -19.67 34.47
C ARG A 68 11.37 -19.12 34.45
N GLN A 69 12.06 -19.18 35.59
CA GLN A 69 13.46 -18.76 35.68
C GLN A 69 14.36 -19.62 34.78
N GLN A 70 14.15 -20.93 34.73
CA GLN A 70 14.88 -21.82 33.81
C GLN A 70 14.60 -21.46 32.36
N LEU A 71 13.33 -21.17 32.01
CA LEU A 71 12.97 -20.72 30.64
C LEU A 71 13.75 -19.47 30.28
N HIS A 72 13.76 -18.44 31.13
CA HIS A 72 14.47 -17.19 30.90
C HIS A 72 15.98 -17.41 30.75
N GLN A 73 16.58 -18.19 31.63
CA GLN A 73 18.00 -18.48 31.55
C GLN A 73 18.40 -19.23 30.28
N LYS A 74 17.66 -20.27 29.92
CA LYS A 74 17.92 -21.02 28.68
C LYS A 74 17.70 -20.15 27.44
N LEU A 75 16.62 -19.39 27.40
CA LEU A 75 16.34 -18.49 26.28
C LEU A 75 17.46 -17.45 26.09
N SER A 76 17.95 -16.85 27.19
CA SER A 76 19.09 -15.93 27.12
C SER A 76 20.34 -16.57 26.56
N GLN A 77 20.65 -17.81 26.99
CA GLN A 77 21.78 -18.55 26.48
C GLN A 77 21.65 -18.90 24.99
N ILE A 78 20.44 -19.26 24.55
CA ILE A 78 20.17 -19.52 23.12
C ILE A 78 20.35 -18.26 22.31
N ILE A 79 19.81 -17.12 22.74
CA ILE A 79 19.94 -15.85 22.04
C ILE A 79 21.41 -15.42 21.96
N GLU A 80 22.16 -15.46 23.05
CA GLU A 80 23.57 -15.13 23.07
C GLU A 80 24.39 -16.03 22.13
N ARG A 81 24.10 -17.33 22.11
CA ARG A 81 24.77 -18.30 21.27
C ARG A 81 24.42 -18.17 19.79
N SER A 82 23.16 -17.86 19.44
CA SER A 82 22.67 -17.90 18.05
C SER A 82 22.69 -16.52 17.40
N VAL A 83 22.33 -15.46 18.12
CA VAL A 83 22.24 -14.08 17.60
C VAL A 83 23.48 -13.27 17.93
N GLY A 84 24.04 -13.50 19.13
CA GLY A 84 25.21 -12.77 19.62
C GLY A 84 24.97 -11.28 19.78
N VAL A 85 25.93 -10.48 19.34
CA VAL A 85 25.97 -9.00 19.55
C VAL A 85 24.91 -8.26 18.74
N LYS A 86 24.28 -8.88 17.75
CA LYS A 86 23.24 -8.20 16.94
C LYS A 86 22.05 -7.74 17.78
N TRP A 87 21.66 -8.50 18.81
CA TRP A 87 20.62 -8.10 19.73
C TRP A 87 21.21 -7.68 21.06
N GLN A 88 21.10 -6.41 21.37
CA GLN A 88 21.45 -5.88 22.67
C GLN A 88 20.23 -5.99 23.59
N LEU A 89 20.24 -6.99 24.47
CA LEU A 89 19.15 -7.24 25.41
C LEU A 89 19.23 -6.39 26.69
N ASN A 90 20.38 -5.73 26.95
CA ASN A 90 20.61 -4.92 28.13
C ASN A 90 20.70 -3.44 27.77
N GLU A 91 19.97 -2.60 28.51
CA GLU A 91 20.40 -1.21 28.74
C GLU A 91 21.59 -1.22 29.71
N SER A 92 22.53 -0.30 29.52
CA SER A 92 23.75 -0.21 30.34
C SER A 92 23.42 -0.20 31.82
N GLY A 93 23.74 -1.29 32.53
CA GLY A 93 23.56 -1.43 33.97
C GLY A 93 22.35 -2.21 34.44
N VAL A 94 21.48 -2.70 33.56
CA VAL A 94 20.38 -3.60 33.92
C VAL A 94 20.83 -5.04 33.70
N PRO A 95 20.67 -5.97 34.65
CA PRO A 95 20.99 -7.38 34.47
C PRO A 95 20.27 -8.01 33.28
N LEU A 96 20.92 -8.93 32.57
CA LEU A 96 20.36 -9.61 31.40
C LEU A 96 19.00 -10.24 31.69
N GLN A 97 18.83 -10.77 32.91
CA GLN A 97 17.58 -11.36 33.37
C GLN A 97 16.41 -10.38 33.35
N ASP A 98 16.64 -9.11 33.72
CA ASP A 98 15.60 -8.09 33.75
C ASP A 98 15.22 -7.57 32.34
N ALA A 99 16.12 -7.72 31.34
CA ALA A 99 15.84 -7.35 29.96
C ALA A 99 14.88 -8.33 29.26
N ILE A 100 14.84 -9.60 29.72
CA ILE A 100 13.95 -10.63 29.17
C ILE A 100 12.66 -10.74 29.98
N THR A 101 12.64 -10.29 31.23
CA THR A 101 11.49 -10.42 32.11
C THR A 101 10.48 -9.30 31.91
N GLY A 102 9.34 -9.63 31.37
CA GLY A 102 8.12 -8.91 31.55
C GLY A 102 7.06 -9.88 32.06
N ILE A 103 7.16 -10.27 33.32
CA ILE A 103 5.99 -10.86 33.95
C ILE A 103 5.01 -9.71 34.09
N PHE A 104 3.94 -9.75 33.32
CA PHE A 104 2.93 -8.71 33.33
C PHE A 104 2.23 -8.71 34.66
N GLU A 105 2.42 -7.62 35.39
CA GLU A 105 1.45 -7.27 36.41
C GLU A 105 0.05 -7.28 35.80
N ASN A 106 -0.99 -7.51 36.56
CA ASN A 106 -2.41 -7.62 36.17
C ASN A 106 -2.95 -6.57 35.17
N ARG A 107 -2.17 -5.53 34.84
CA ARG A 107 -2.51 -4.46 33.87
C ARG A 107 -2.42 -4.88 32.40
N TRP A 108 -1.81 -6.02 32.12
CA TRP A 108 -1.64 -6.56 30.78
C TRP A 108 -2.30 -7.93 30.60
N LEU A 109 -3.42 -8.17 31.27
CA LEU A 109 -4.26 -9.35 31.07
C LEU A 109 -4.46 -9.74 29.59
N PRO A 110 -4.65 -8.80 28.62
CA PRO A 110 -4.75 -9.16 27.22
C PRO A 110 -3.53 -9.90 26.66
N LEU A 111 -2.35 -9.72 27.23
CA LEU A 111 -1.12 -10.36 26.75
C LEU A 111 -0.88 -11.75 27.35
N CYS A 112 -1.70 -12.17 28.29
CA CYS A 112 -1.59 -13.51 28.86
C CYS A 112 -2.15 -14.62 27.96
N THR A 113 -2.79 -14.25 26.85
CA THR A 113 -3.40 -15.18 25.88
C THR A 113 -3.13 -14.75 24.44
N SER A 114 -3.15 -15.71 23.51
CA SER A 114 -3.05 -15.45 22.06
C SER A 114 -4.17 -14.53 21.57
N ILE A 115 -5.39 -14.69 22.10
CA ILE A 115 -6.53 -13.82 21.78
C ILE A 115 -6.27 -12.38 22.22
N GLY A 116 -5.68 -12.19 23.41
CA GLY A 116 -5.29 -10.86 23.89
C GLY A 116 -4.24 -10.21 23.00
N LEU A 117 -3.19 -10.95 22.64
CA LEU A 117 -2.16 -10.47 21.71
C LEU A 117 -2.72 -10.10 20.32
N SER A 118 -3.68 -10.88 19.82
CA SER A 118 -4.27 -10.61 18.50
C SER A 118 -5.03 -9.28 18.44
N ARG A 119 -5.59 -8.84 19.57
CA ARG A 119 -6.37 -7.59 19.68
C ARG A 119 -5.53 -6.37 20.04
N LEU A 120 -4.27 -6.57 20.36
CA LEU A 120 -3.36 -5.49 20.75
C LEU A 120 -3.13 -4.53 19.58
N GLN A 121 -3.18 -3.22 19.87
CA GLN A 121 -2.97 -2.16 18.89
C GLN A 121 -1.65 -1.42 19.17
N PRO A 122 -0.98 -0.88 18.14
CA PRO A 122 0.27 -0.12 18.27
C PRO A 122 0.20 1.01 19.31
N GLU A 123 -0.93 1.73 19.35
CA GLU A 123 -1.14 2.87 20.26
C GLU A 123 -1.07 2.48 21.74
N GLN A 124 -1.51 1.27 22.08
CA GLN A 124 -1.46 0.76 23.44
C GLN A 124 -0.01 0.50 23.88
N ILE A 125 0.84 0.03 22.94
CA ILE A 125 2.27 -0.19 23.18
C ILE A 125 2.98 1.16 23.34
N LEU A 126 2.71 2.13 22.45
CA LEU A 126 3.29 3.47 22.53
C LEU A 126 2.89 4.20 23.82
N ALA A 127 1.66 4.03 24.27
CA ALA A 127 1.21 4.60 25.54
C ALA A 127 1.93 3.98 26.75
N ARG A 128 2.32 2.71 26.67
CA ARG A 128 3.05 2.02 27.76
C ARG A 128 4.52 2.41 27.81
N TYR A 129 5.15 2.56 26.66
CA TYR A 129 6.59 2.84 26.52
C TYR A 129 6.84 4.14 25.74
N PRO A 130 6.46 5.29 26.29
CA PRO A 130 6.54 6.57 25.56
C PRO A 130 7.98 7.03 25.28
N SER A 131 8.94 6.65 26.12
CA SER A 131 10.36 7.02 25.96
C SER A 131 11.12 6.16 24.96
N GLN A 132 10.52 5.12 24.40
CA GLN A 132 11.11 4.24 23.38
C GLN A 132 12.54 3.76 23.74
N PRO A 133 12.75 3.12 24.89
CA PRO A 133 14.08 2.74 25.36
C PRO A 133 14.72 1.62 24.52
N PHE A 134 13.94 0.93 23.71
CA PHE A 134 14.33 -0.16 22.82
C PHE A 134 13.80 0.06 21.40
N GLU A 135 14.34 -0.65 20.43
CA GLU A 135 13.97 -0.57 19.02
C GLU A 135 13.03 -1.71 18.62
N LYS A 136 13.20 -2.86 19.26
CA LYS A 136 12.41 -4.07 19.05
C LYS A 136 11.80 -4.53 20.36
N LEU A 137 10.48 -4.74 20.35
CA LEU A 137 9.74 -5.31 21.48
C LEU A 137 9.05 -6.58 21.02
N PHE A 138 9.42 -7.69 21.64
CA PHE A 138 8.70 -8.95 21.47
C PHE A 138 7.75 -9.15 22.66
N LEU A 139 6.51 -9.43 22.32
CA LEU A 139 5.44 -9.75 23.27
C LEU A 139 5.06 -11.21 23.07
N ILE A 140 5.36 -12.04 24.08
CA ILE A 140 5.20 -13.49 24.01
C ILE A 140 4.23 -13.96 25.09
N THR A 141 3.33 -14.86 24.73
CA THR A 141 2.45 -15.56 25.70
C THR A 141 2.68 -17.06 25.61
N ILE A 142 2.63 -17.72 26.78
CA ILE A 142 2.68 -19.16 26.90
C ILE A 142 1.41 -19.63 27.57
N GLU A 143 0.59 -20.37 26.85
CA GLU A 143 -0.70 -20.88 27.32
C GLU A 143 -0.81 -22.40 27.12
N PRO A 144 -1.61 -23.12 27.92
CA PRO A 144 -1.82 -24.55 27.74
C PRO A 144 -2.57 -24.81 26.43
N ALA A 145 -2.17 -25.85 25.69
CA ALA A 145 -2.80 -26.28 24.45
C ALA A 145 -2.93 -27.81 24.42
N GLY A 146 -4.05 -28.31 24.89
CA GLY A 146 -4.25 -29.75 25.03
C GLY A 146 -3.26 -30.38 26.02
N ILE A 147 -2.39 -31.28 25.53
CA ILE A 147 -1.34 -31.92 26.35
C ILE A 147 -0.03 -31.14 26.36
N GLY A 148 0.06 -30.03 25.65
CA GLY A 148 1.28 -29.24 25.48
C GLY A 148 1.07 -27.74 25.75
N TYR A 149 1.92 -26.94 25.16
CA TYR A 149 1.97 -25.49 25.32
C TYR A 149 1.91 -24.82 23.95
N ARG A 150 1.11 -23.77 23.87
CA ARG A 150 1.13 -22.82 22.75
C ARG A 150 1.98 -21.62 23.15
N VAL A 151 2.96 -21.32 22.33
CA VAL A 151 3.77 -20.11 22.45
C VAL A 151 3.32 -19.18 21.33
N SER A 152 2.69 -18.07 21.68
CA SER A 152 2.19 -17.08 20.72
C SER A 152 2.96 -15.78 20.90
N GLY A 153 3.16 -15.03 19.81
CA GLY A 153 3.94 -13.81 19.91
C GLY A 153 3.70 -12.81 18.80
N ARG A 154 4.09 -11.56 19.08
CA ARG A 154 4.12 -10.44 18.12
C ARG A 154 5.36 -9.60 18.37
N GLU A 155 5.94 -9.07 17.29
CA GLU A 155 7.01 -8.06 17.34
C GLU A 155 6.41 -6.68 17.11
N PHE A 156 6.81 -5.71 17.93
CA PHE A 156 6.57 -4.30 17.68
C PHE A 156 7.90 -3.62 17.33
N ASP A 157 7.95 -3.07 16.12
CA ASP A 157 9.10 -2.30 15.64
C ASP A 157 8.88 -0.80 15.87
N TYR A 158 9.72 -0.18 16.70
CA TYR A 158 9.62 1.25 17.03
C TYR A 158 10.07 2.17 15.91
N TYR A 159 10.91 1.69 14.95
CA TYR A 159 11.32 2.50 13.82
C TYR A 159 10.17 2.80 12.86
N SER A 160 9.36 1.79 12.57
CA SER A 160 8.20 1.87 11.68
C SER A 160 6.87 2.06 12.41
N GLN A 161 6.85 1.88 13.74
CA GLN A 161 5.67 1.77 14.61
C GLN A 161 4.69 0.68 14.15
N ARG A 162 5.21 -0.38 13.57
CA ARG A 162 4.43 -1.50 13.05
C ARG A 162 4.44 -2.66 14.04
N LEU A 163 3.27 -3.25 14.23
CA LEU A 163 3.07 -4.45 15.01
C LEU A 163 2.90 -5.64 14.06
N SER A 164 3.73 -6.67 14.21
CA SER A 164 3.68 -7.86 13.35
C SER A 164 2.36 -8.62 13.52
N PRO A 165 1.96 -9.43 12.54
CA PRO A 165 0.91 -10.43 12.73
C PRO A 165 1.21 -11.35 13.92
N LEU A 166 0.15 -11.91 14.52
CA LEU A 166 0.30 -12.97 15.52
C LEU A 166 0.92 -14.21 14.87
N SER A 167 1.92 -14.77 15.51
CA SER A 167 2.53 -16.04 15.12
C SER A 167 2.49 -17.01 16.31
N GLU A 168 2.34 -18.30 16.03
CA GLU A 168 2.17 -19.32 17.06
C GLU A 168 3.01 -20.54 16.75
N LYS A 169 3.52 -21.17 17.82
CA LYS A 169 4.17 -22.48 17.79
C LYS A 169 3.65 -23.34 18.93
N ILE A 170 3.64 -24.65 18.73
CA ILE A 170 3.19 -25.61 19.73
C ILE A 170 4.38 -26.51 20.12
N THR A 171 4.55 -26.71 21.42
CA THR A 171 5.47 -27.73 21.97
C THR A 171 4.74 -28.60 22.97
N TYR A 172 5.11 -29.87 23.05
CA TYR A 172 4.47 -30.83 23.96
C TYR A 172 5.20 -31.00 25.29
N GLU A 173 6.45 -30.56 25.35
CA GLU A 173 7.29 -30.73 26.52
C GLU A 173 7.82 -29.39 27.02
N LYS A 174 7.77 -29.18 28.34
CA LYS A 174 8.32 -28.00 29.02
C LYS A 174 9.80 -27.78 28.70
N LEU A 175 10.53 -28.87 28.49
CA LEU A 175 11.97 -28.84 28.21
C LEU A 175 12.30 -27.99 26.97
N PHE A 176 11.45 -28.04 25.94
CA PHE A 176 11.64 -27.36 24.67
C PHE A 176 10.96 -25.98 24.57
N LEU A 177 10.43 -25.47 25.67
CA LEU A 177 9.78 -24.14 25.67
C LEU A 177 10.75 -23.03 25.27
N ALA A 178 12.00 -23.08 25.72
CA ALA A 178 13.00 -22.05 25.41
C ALA A 178 13.38 -22.08 23.93
N GLU A 179 13.60 -23.24 23.36
CA GLU A 179 13.90 -23.46 21.94
C GLU A 179 12.71 -23.02 21.07
N THR A 180 11.49 -23.45 21.42
CA THR A 180 10.26 -23.07 20.71
C THR A 180 10.02 -21.55 20.76
N THR A 181 10.29 -20.94 21.91
CA THR A 181 10.19 -19.48 22.08
C THR A 181 11.23 -18.77 21.21
N PHE A 182 12.47 -19.26 21.18
CA PHE A 182 13.52 -18.67 20.33
C PHE A 182 13.18 -18.82 18.84
N ASP A 183 12.70 -19.97 18.40
CA ASP A 183 12.25 -20.18 17.03
C ASP A 183 11.10 -19.23 16.65
N LEU A 184 10.20 -18.93 17.58
CA LEU A 184 9.15 -17.95 17.37
C LEU A 184 9.74 -16.53 17.27
N LEU A 185 10.69 -16.16 18.14
CA LEU A 185 11.36 -14.85 18.08
C LEU A 185 12.10 -14.65 16.76
N ARG A 186 12.80 -15.70 16.28
CA ARG A 186 13.49 -15.69 14.97
C ARG A 186 12.51 -15.43 13.83
N ASP A 187 11.38 -16.14 13.83
CA ASP A 187 10.38 -16.01 12.79
C ASP A 187 9.66 -14.64 12.85
N LEU A 188 9.52 -14.06 14.04
CA LEU A 188 8.90 -12.75 14.23
C LEU A 188 9.81 -11.59 13.83
N PHE A 189 11.13 -11.75 14.01
CA PHE A 189 12.07 -10.67 13.83
C PHE A 189 12.06 -10.09 12.42
N SER A 190 11.87 -8.78 12.33
CA SER A 190 11.87 -8.00 11.09
C SER A 190 13.05 -7.03 11.08
N SER A 191 14.06 -7.27 10.24
CA SER A 191 15.22 -6.39 10.14
C SER A 191 14.85 -5.04 9.53
N VAL A 192 15.64 -4.02 9.86
CA VAL A 192 15.54 -2.67 9.30
C VAL A 192 16.76 -2.40 8.44
N VAL A 193 16.54 -1.83 7.26
CA VAL A 193 17.60 -1.37 6.36
C VAL A 193 17.51 0.14 6.14
N SER A 194 18.66 0.78 6.01
CA SER A 194 18.78 2.18 5.58
C SER A 194 18.94 2.23 4.07
N ILE A 195 18.22 3.11 3.40
CA ILE A 195 18.34 3.36 1.98
C ILE A 195 19.47 4.38 1.78
N GLU A 196 20.57 3.95 1.14
CA GLU A 196 21.79 4.74 0.93
C GLU A 196 21.72 5.53 -0.37
N THR A 197 21.53 4.83 -1.49
CA THR A 197 21.46 5.42 -2.82
C THR A 197 20.26 4.89 -3.60
N VAL A 198 19.72 5.74 -4.48
CA VAL A 198 18.61 5.39 -5.38
C VAL A 198 19.01 5.76 -6.80
N GLU A 199 19.20 4.78 -7.66
CA GLU A 199 19.62 4.92 -9.06
C GLU A 199 18.58 4.29 -10.00
N GLY A 200 17.56 5.07 -10.36
CA GLY A 200 16.45 4.57 -11.15
C GLY A 200 15.58 3.59 -10.38
N GLU A 201 15.55 2.33 -10.82
CA GLU A 201 14.82 1.23 -10.18
C GLU A 201 15.72 0.41 -9.23
N LEU A 202 17.02 0.71 -9.16
CA LEU A 202 17.95 0.06 -8.25
C LEU A 202 18.22 0.92 -7.02
N VAL A 203 18.26 0.26 -5.87
CA VAL A 203 18.50 0.88 -4.57
C VAL A 203 19.56 0.10 -3.82
N THR A 204 20.53 0.82 -3.26
CA THR A 204 21.51 0.23 -2.34
C THR A 204 21.05 0.46 -0.91
N VAL A 205 21.03 -0.60 -0.12
CA VAL A 205 20.60 -0.58 1.28
C VAL A 205 21.67 -1.15 2.19
N SER A 206 21.69 -0.68 3.44
CA SER A 206 22.52 -1.19 4.53
C SER A 206 21.64 -1.73 5.65
N GLU A 207 21.81 -3.01 6.00
CA GLU A 207 21.08 -3.60 7.15
C GLU A 207 21.66 -3.11 8.46
N GLN A 208 20.80 -2.85 9.44
CA GLN A 208 21.23 -2.58 10.81
C GLN A 208 21.98 -3.78 11.38
N ALA A 209 23.07 -3.50 12.10
CA ALA A 209 23.93 -4.50 12.69
C ALA A 209 24.57 -5.52 11.71
N SER A 210 24.61 -5.22 10.40
CA SER A 210 25.14 -6.15 9.39
C SER A 210 26.63 -6.44 9.55
N GLN A 211 27.40 -5.57 10.19
CA GLN A 211 28.83 -5.79 10.43
C GLN A 211 29.12 -6.74 11.60
N PHE A 212 28.12 -7.06 12.40
CA PHE A 212 28.26 -8.06 13.45
C PHE A 212 27.93 -9.46 12.89
N PRO A 213 28.90 -10.41 12.96
CA PRO A 213 28.63 -11.77 12.53
C PRO A 213 27.56 -12.41 13.43
N THR A 214 26.59 -13.06 12.84
CA THR A 214 25.68 -13.95 13.58
C THR A 214 26.36 -15.31 13.70
N PRO A 215 26.46 -15.87 14.91
CA PRO A 215 27.01 -17.22 15.07
C PRO A 215 26.20 -18.28 14.32
N ASP A 216 24.86 -18.12 14.25
CA ASP A 216 23.97 -18.98 13.49
C ASP A 216 23.55 -18.28 12.19
N PRO A 217 23.95 -18.85 11.00
CA PRO A 217 23.57 -18.29 9.70
C PRO A 217 22.06 -18.30 9.43
N GLU A 218 21.28 -19.18 10.07
CA GLU A 218 19.83 -19.23 9.89
C GLU A 218 19.11 -18.03 10.48
N VAL A 219 19.73 -17.32 11.41
CA VAL A 219 19.24 -16.07 12.00
C VAL A 219 19.44 -14.86 11.05
N ALA A 220 20.16 -15.04 9.93
CA ALA A 220 20.31 -13.99 8.92
C ALA A 220 18.95 -13.65 8.29
N THR A 221 18.52 -12.42 8.47
CA THR A 221 17.18 -11.94 8.07
C THR A 221 17.16 -11.39 6.64
N VAL A 222 18.27 -10.89 6.14
CA VAL A 222 18.39 -10.36 4.77
C VAL A 222 18.95 -11.47 3.87
N LYS A 223 18.10 -11.94 2.99
CA LYS A 223 18.42 -12.99 1.99
C LYS A 223 18.01 -12.50 0.61
N ASN A 224 18.49 -13.13 -0.45
CA ASN A 224 17.99 -12.86 -1.79
C ASN A 224 16.48 -13.15 -1.84
N ASN A 225 15.75 -12.37 -2.60
CA ASN A 225 14.28 -12.39 -2.71
C ASN A 225 13.54 -12.03 -1.41
N SER A 226 14.21 -11.40 -0.42
CA SER A 226 13.54 -10.79 0.73
C SER A 226 12.89 -9.47 0.34
N PHE A 227 11.70 -9.22 0.88
CA PHE A 227 10.95 -8.00 0.61
C PHE A 227 11.02 -7.02 1.77
N PHE A 228 11.12 -5.73 1.44
CA PHE A 228 11.15 -4.65 2.42
C PHE A 228 10.11 -3.60 2.08
N LEU A 229 9.44 -3.10 3.11
CA LEU A 229 8.46 -2.02 3.04
C LEU A 229 9.12 -0.70 3.42
N PRO A 230 9.31 0.25 2.49
CA PRO A 230 9.96 1.51 2.80
C PRO A 230 9.07 2.45 3.60
N PHE A 231 9.71 3.24 4.46
CA PHE A 231 9.07 4.27 5.27
C PHE A 231 9.99 5.46 5.52
N PHE A 232 9.39 6.62 5.78
CA PHE A 232 10.09 7.85 6.13
C PHE A 232 9.92 8.15 7.60
N ARG A 233 11.02 8.47 8.28
CA ARG A 233 11.01 9.05 9.62
C ARG A 233 11.36 10.53 9.52
N TYR A 234 10.43 11.36 9.86
CA TYR A 234 10.62 12.82 9.89
C TYR A 234 11.13 13.23 11.26
N LEU A 235 12.28 13.89 11.30
CA LEU A 235 12.94 14.32 12.52
C LEU A 235 12.73 15.82 12.78
N ASN A 236 12.62 16.21 14.05
CA ASN A 236 12.62 17.60 14.49
C ASN A 236 14.06 18.18 14.46
N ARG A 237 14.26 19.40 15.03
CA ARG A 237 15.59 20.04 15.13
C ARG A 237 16.53 19.29 16.07
N ASP A 238 15.97 18.64 17.08
CA ASP A 238 16.68 17.92 18.13
C ASP A 238 16.90 16.44 17.77
N ARG A 239 16.62 16.08 16.49
CA ARG A 239 16.70 14.72 15.93
C ARG A 239 15.72 13.70 16.57
N GLU A 240 14.70 14.17 17.25
CA GLU A 240 13.62 13.31 17.72
C GLU A 240 12.62 13.02 16.59
N VAL A 241 12.00 11.85 16.64
CA VAL A 241 11.02 11.42 15.64
C VAL A 241 9.72 12.20 15.82
N LYS A 242 9.37 13.00 14.82
CA LYS A 242 8.12 13.77 14.79
C LYS A 242 6.98 12.97 14.17
N ASN A 243 7.25 12.23 13.11
CA ASN A 243 6.25 11.48 12.37
C ASN A 243 6.92 10.33 11.62
N ILE A 244 6.18 9.25 11.42
CA ILE A 244 6.57 8.09 10.62
C ILE A 244 5.53 7.91 9.53
N GLN A 245 5.97 7.74 8.30
CA GLN A 245 5.09 7.57 7.15
C GLN A 245 5.53 6.36 6.33
N ILE A 246 4.72 5.31 6.32
CA ILE A 246 4.93 4.17 5.44
C ILE A 246 4.71 4.63 3.99
N VAL A 247 5.54 4.16 3.08
CA VAL A 247 5.38 4.39 1.64
C VAL A 247 4.46 3.31 1.09
N PRO A 248 3.18 3.62 0.84
CA PRO A 248 2.23 2.60 0.42
C PRO A 248 2.56 2.12 -1.00
N TRP A 249 2.20 0.87 -1.30
CA TRP A 249 2.29 0.29 -2.64
C TRP A 249 3.69 0.41 -3.25
N THR A 250 4.71 0.25 -2.40
CA THR A 250 6.12 0.28 -2.78
C THR A 250 6.85 -0.78 -2.00
N TYR A 251 7.60 -1.62 -2.70
CA TYR A 251 8.37 -2.71 -2.13
C TYR A 251 9.78 -2.68 -2.69
N LEU A 252 10.75 -3.05 -1.85
CA LEU A 252 12.13 -3.32 -2.26
C LEU A 252 12.31 -4.83 -2.22
N GLU A 253 12.81 -5.40 -3.29
CA GLU A 253 13.17 -6.82 -3.38
C GLU A 253 14.68 -6.94 -3.45
N ILE A 254 15.27 -7.75 -2.56
CA ILE A 254 16.72 -7.98 -2.53
C ILE A 254 17.14 -8.85 -3.71
N GLU A 255 17.94 -8.29 -4.61
CA GLU A 255 18.52 -9.06 -5.73
C GLU A 255 19.84 -9.70 -5.33
N LYS A 256 20.68 -8.96 -4.59
CA LYS A 256 22.02 -9.41 -4.21
C LYS A 256 22.39 -8.88 -2.84
N VAL A 257 22.92 -9.77 -2.01
CA VAL A 257 23.48 -9.42 -0.70
C VAL A 257 25.00 -9.44 -0.80
N ASP A 258 25.64 -8.36 -0.41
CA ASP A 258 27.08 -8.27 -0.15
C ASP A 258 27.32 -8.05 1.35
N ARG A 259 28.54 -8.19 1.85
CA ARG A 259 28.86 -8.13 3.30
C ARG A 259 28.37 -6.87 4.02
N LYS A 260 28.33 -5.73 3.33
CA LYS A 260 27.99 -4.43 3.93
C LYS A 260 26.71 -3.84 3.40
N HIS A 261 26.37 -4.13 2.16
CA HIS A 261 25.26 -3.55 1.45
C HIS A 261 24.47 -4.64 0.72
N ALA A 262 23.24 -4.35 0.44
CA ALA A 262 22.46 -5.16 -0.47
C ALA A 262 21.92 -4.29 -1.60
N THR A 263 21.80 -4.87 -2.79
CA THR A 263 21.17 -4.22 -3.94
C THR A 263 19.75 -4.71 -4.05
N CYS A 264 18.83 -3.78 -4.19
CA CYS A 264 17.39 -4.05 -4.29
C CYS A 264 16.83 -3.48 -5.58
N SER A 265 15.87 -4.14 -6.18
CA SER A 265 14.95 -3.54 -7.14
C SER A 265 13.77 -2.88 -6.43
N VAL A 266 13.27 -1.79 -7.02
CA VAL A 266 12.10 -1.05 -6.50
C VAL A 266 10.89 -1.34 -7.35
N THR A 267 9.89 -1.94 -6.75
CA THR A 267 8.57 -2.09 -7.37
C THR A 267 7.60 -1.13 -6.71
N SER A 268 7.11 -0.12 -7.47
CA SER A 268 6.27 0.94 -6.92
C SER A 268 5.11 1.32 -7.84
N GLY A 269 3.94 1.54 -7.25
CA GLY A 269 2.80 2.20 -7.89
C GLY A 269 2.96 3.72 -7.99
N LEU A 270 4.00 4.29 -7.37
CA LEU A 270 4.26 5.73 -7.27
C LEU A 270 5.60 6.08 -7.93
N ARG A 271 5.66 7.15 -8.69
CA ARG A 271 6.89 7.54 -9.39
C ARG A 271 7.84 8.30 -8.47
N GLY A 272 9.13 7.90 -8.45
CA GLY A 272 10.22 8.68 -7.86
C GLY A 272 10.10 8.98 -6.36
N ILE A 273 9.30 8.20 -5.62
CA ILE A 273 8.97 8.51 -4.23
C ILE A 273 10.17 8.39 -3.29
N LEU A 274 11.11 7.49 -3.60
CA LEU A 274 12.32 7.28 -2.81
C LEU A 274 13.48 8.18 -3.25
N ALA A 275 13.37 8.90 -4.36
CA ALA A 275 14.42 9.74 -4.89
C ALA A 275 14.61 11.01 -4.08
N GLY A 276 15.87 11.32 -3.77
CA GLY A 276 16.32 12.57 -3.17
C GLY A 276 16.49 12.51 -1.65
N SER A 277 17.71 12.82 -1.20
CA SER A 277 18.01 13.04 0.21
C SER A 277 17.29 14.28 0.72
N ARG A 278 16.44 14.13 1.73
CA ARG A 278 15.73 15.24 2.38
C ARG A 278 16.36 15.51 3.74
N ARG A 279 16.62 16.78 4.02
CA ARG A 279 17.15 17.17 5.33
C ARG A 279 16.17 16.76 6.45
N ARG A 280 16.66 16.05 7.45
CA ARG A 280 15.88 15.53 8.59
C ARG A 280 14.81 14.52 8.23
N VAL A 281 15.02 13.77 7.17
CA VAL A 281 14.19 12.62 6.82
C VAL A 281 15.13 11.43 6.68
N GLU A 282 14.90 10.42 7.50
CA GLU A 282 15.54 9.11 7.35
C GLU A 282 14.66 8.26 6.44
N THR A 283 15.27 7.67 5.44
CA THR A 283 14.61 6.76 4.52
C THR A 283 15.05 5.35 4.86
N LEU A 284 14.13 4.60 5.47
CA LEU A 284 14.36 3.25 5.97
C LEU A 284 13.39 2.27 5.31
N ALA A 285 13.68 0.97 5.44
CA ALA A 285 12.71 -0.04 5.06
C ALA A 285 12.72 -1.20 6.06
N LEU A 286 11.52 -1.76 6.32
CA LEU A 286 11.30 -2.86 7.25
C LEU A 286 11.13 -4.15 6.46
N HIS A 287 11.83 -5.21 6.86
CA HIS A 287 11.63 -6.55 6.32
C HIS A 287 10.18 -7.00 6.55
N VAL A 288 9.54 -7.51 5.49
CA VAL A 288 8.16 -8.00 5.55
C VAL A 288 8.06 -9.37 4.90
N GLN A 289 7.23 -10.22 5.48
CA GLN A 289 6.96 -11.57 4.99
C GLN A 289 5.45 -11.81 4.99
N PRO A 290 4.91 -12.52 3.96
CA PRO A 290 3.54 -13.03 4.01
C PRO A 290 3.37 -13.97 5.22
N ARG A 291 2.41 -13.68 6.09
CA ARG A 291 2.08 -14.49 7.28
C ARG A 291 0.62 -14.90 7.32
N PHE A 292 -0.23 -14.19 6.58
CA PHE A 292 -1.62 -14.56 6.38
C PHE A 292 -1.76 -15.36 5.09
N GLN A 293 -2.66 -16.34 5.10
CA GLN A 293 -2.96 -17.11 3.88
C GLN A 293 -3.62 -16.25 2.81
N ALA A 294 -4.39 -15.25 3.23
CA ALA A 294 -5.04 -14.30 2.33
C ALA A 294 -5.11 -12.90 2.95
N THR A 295 -5.23 -11.89 2.09
CA THR A 295 -5.51 -10.51 2.47
C THR A 295 -6.89 -10.10 1.95
N GLU A 296 -7.70 -9.49 2.80
CA GLU A 296 -8.93 -8.81 2.39
C GLU A 296 -8.60 -7.40 1.89
N LEU A 297 -8.71 -7.18 0.58
CA LEU A 297 -8.54 -5.88 -0.05
C LEU A 297 -9.87 -5.17 -0.19
N SER A 298 -10.03 -3.99 0.39
CA SER A 298 -11.20 -3.13 0.26
C SER A 298 -10.89 -1.92 -0.64
N LEU A 299 -11.77 -1.67 -1.62
CA LEU A 299 -11.68 -0.49 -2.49
C LEU A 299 -12.55 0.64 -1.96
N ILE A 300 -11.96 1.79 -1.70
CA ILE A 300 -12.65 2.98 -1.20
C ILE A 300 -12.39 4.20 -2.07
N PRO A 301 -13.36 5.10 -2.24
CA PRO A 301 -13.14 6.36 -2.96
C PRO A 301 -12.17 7.27 -2.19
N ARG A 302 -11.30 7.95 -2.92
CA ARG A 302 -10.42 8.95 -2.33
C ARG A 302 -11.25 10.11 -1.76
N GLY A 303 -11.05 10.43 -0.48
CA GLY A 303 -11.73 11.54 0.20
C GLY A 303 -13.02 11.16 0.94
N THR A 304 -13.54 9.94 0.79
CA THR A 304 -14.72 9.44 1.51
C THR A 304 -14.42 8.07 2.10
N SER A 305 -14.38 7.95 3.43
CA SER A 305 -14.08 6.68 4.13
C SER A 305 -15.29 5.77 4.32
N THR A 306 -16.52 6.28 4.13
CA THR A 306 -17.77 5.56 4.43
C THR A 306 -18.38 4.83 3.25
N GLN A 307 -17.90 5.07 2.03
CA GLN A 307 -18.41 4.43 0.82
C GLN A 307 -17.40 3.42 0.30
N THR A 308 -17.90 2.32 -0.23
CA THR A 308 -17.11 1.25 -0.84
C THR A 308 -17.53 1.05 -2.29
N TYR A 309 -16.63 0.49 -3.10
CA TYR A 309 -16.89 0.20 -4.50
C TYR A 309 -17.25 -1.27 -4.71
N ALA A 310 -18.55 -1.57 -4.82
CA ALA A 310 -19.05 -2.87 -5.23
C ALA A 310 -18.99 -3.06 -6.76
N GLY A 311 -18.73 -4.28 -7.22
CA GLY A 311 -18.72 -4.63 -8.65
C GLY A 311 -17.53 -4.09 -9.45
N MET A 312 -16.47 -3.62 -8.78
CA MET A 312 -15.22 -3.26 -9.45
C MET A 312 -14.45 -4.53 -9.81
N LYS A 313 -13.91 -4.52 -11.02
CA LYS A 313 -13.07 -5.61 -11.51
C LYS A 313 -11.63 -5.41 -11.04
N VAL A 314 -11.07 -6.42 -10.38
CA VAL A 314 -9.67 -6.47 -9.94
C VAL A 314 -9.00 -7.63 -10.66
N GLN A 315 -7.99 -7.34 -11.45
CA GLN A 315 -7.20 -8.32 -12.18
C GLN A 315 -5.82 -8.43 -11.53
N LEU A 316 -5.37 -9.64 -11.28
CA LEU A 316 -4.04 -9.93 -10.76
C LEU A 316 -3.09 -10.27 -11.91
N SER A 317 -1.86 -9.79 -11.83
CA SER A 317 -0.83 -10.07 -12.83
C SER A 317 0.56 -10.08 -12.20
N PRO A 318 1.46 -10.97 -12.61
CA PRO A 318 2.88 -10.89 -12.25
C PRO A 318 3.59 -9.72 -12.94
N LEU A 319 3.06 -9.28 -14.09
CA LEU A 319 3.71 -8.30 -14.96
C LEU A 319 3.43 -6.87 -14.50
N ASN A 320 4.43 -6.03 -14.55
CA ASN A 320 4.33 -4.61 -14.26
C ASN A 320 3.62 -3.84 -15.42
N PRO A 321 3.17 -2.60 -15.19
CA PRO A 321 2.46 -1.82 -16.20
C PRO A 321 3.26 -1.52 -17.47
N GLN A 322 4.60 -1.50 -17.40
CA GLN A 322 5.45 -1.26 -18.56
C GLN A 322 5.50 -2.52 -19.42
N GLU A 323 5.67 -3.69 -18.82
CA GLU A 323 5.66 -4.99 -19.49
C GLU A 323 4.31 -5.25 -20.19
N VAL A 324 3.21 -5.03 -19.45
CA VAL A 324 1.85 -5.16 -20.03
C VAL A 324 1.67 -4.23 -21.24
N ARG A 325 2.16 -2.99 -21.13
CA ARG A 325 2.10 -2.04 -22.26
C ARG A 325 2.94 -2.52 -23.46
N GLN A 326 4.12 -3.08 -23.23
CA GLN A 326 4.95 -3.64 -24.30
C GLN A 326 4.25 -4.81 -25.01
N LEU A 327 3.64 -5.73 -24.26
CA LEU A 327 2.85 -6.83 -24.80
C LEU A 327 1.66 -6.34 -25.63
N GLN A 328 0.95 -5.31 -25.17
CA GLN A 328 -0.16 -4.71 -25.91
C GLN A 328 0.31 -4.07 -27.24
N ILE A 329 1.45 -3.39 -27.23
CA ILE A 329 2.04 -2.80 -28.44
C ILE A 329 2.46 -3.89 -29.42
N ALA A 330 3.08 -4.97 -28.94
CA ALA A 330 3.49 -6.11 -29.76
C ALA A 330 2.27 -6.80 -30.41
N ALA A 331 1.23 -7.08 -29.62
CA ALA A 331 -0.01 -7.68 -30.11
C ALA A 331 -0.72 -6.81 -31.15
N LYS A 332 -0.69 -5.49 -30.98
CA LYS A 332 -1.25 -4.55 -31.96
C LYS A 332 -0.49 -4.58 -33.27
N LYS A 333 0.84 -4.57 -33.25
CA LYS A 333 1.68 -4.69 -34.44
C LYS A 333 1.42 -6.00 -35.18
N GLU A 334 1.37 -7.12 -34.47
CA GLU A 334 1.08 -8.43 -35.06
C GLU A 334 -0.31 -8.46 -35.71
N SER A 335 -1.31 -7.87 -35.07
CA SER A 335 -2.67 -7.74 -35.64
C SER A 335 -2.69 -6.92 -36.93
N GLU A 336 -1.95 -5.80 -36.98
CA GLU A 336 -1.83 -4.95 -38.17
C GLU A 336 -1.11 -5.67 -39.32
N GLU A 337 -0.02 -6.39 -39.04
CA GLU A 337 0.76 -7.14 -40.03
C GLU A 337 -0.01 -8.36 -40.56
N THR A 338 -0.67 -9.10 -39.71
CA THR A 338 -1.37 -10.34 -40.08
C THR A 338 -2.81 -10.10 -40.54
N ARG A 339 -3.36 -8.88 -40.40
CA ARG A 339 -4.77 -8.52 -40.66
C ARG A 339 -5.77 -9.39 -39.91
N LYS A 340 -5.34 -9.98 -38.78
CA LYS A 340 -6.19 -10.77 -37.86
C LYS A 340 -6.79 -9.86 -36.80
N PRO A 341 -7.94 -10.24 -36.22
CA PRO A 341 -8.50 -9.48 -35.09
C PRO A 341 -7.51 -9.43 -33.94
N LEU A 342 -7.41 -8.26 -33.30
CA LEU A 342 -6.54 -8.04 -32.16
C LEU A 342 -6.89 -9.03 -31.05
N LYS A 343 -5.96 -9.92 -30.71
CA LYS A 343 -6.07 -10.77 -29.53
C LYS A 343 -5.41 -10.03 -28.37
N GLU A 344 -6.19 -9.76 -27.31
CA GLU A 344 -5.63 -9.18 -26.08
C GLU A 344 -4.60 -10.16 -25.51
N PRO A 345 -3.39 -9.67 -25.15
CA PRO A 345 -2.38 -10.52 -24.54
C PRO A 345 -2.87 -11.01 -23.17
N ASP A 346 -2.63 -12.29 -22.90
CA ASP A 346 -2.98 -12.90 -21.62
C ASP A 346 -1.87 -12.58 -20.61
N TYR A 347 -2.14 -11.65 -19.71
CA TYR A 347 -1.26 -11.26 -18.61
C TYR A 347 -1.95 -11.36 -17.25
N VAL A 348 -3.22 -11.76 -17.24
CA VAL A 348 -4.07 -11.84 -16.05
C VAL A 348 -4.06 -13.27 -15.51
N THR A 349 -3.55 -13.46 -14.30
CA THR A 349 -3.55 -14.77 -13.63
C THR A 349 -4.86 -15.07 -12.93
N ALA A 350 -5.52 -14.04 -12.39
CA ALA A 350 -6.82 -14.16 -11.73
C ALA A 350 -7.64 -12.87 -11.87
N GLU A 351 -8.96 -13.01 -11.87
CA GLU A 351 -9.90 -11.90 -11.98
C GLU A 351 -11.00 -12.02 -10.92
N PHE A 352 -11.25 -10.92 -10.20
CA PHE A 352 -12.24 -10.83 -9.13
C PHE A 352 -13.17 -9.65 -9.36
N LEU A 353 -14.38 -9.76 -8.81
CA LEU A 353 -15.32 -8.64 -8.67
C LEU A 353 -15.48 -8.32 -7.19
N THR A 354 -15.37 -7.06 -6.82
CA THR A 354 -15.60 -6.65 -5.44
C THR A 354 -17.05 -6.95 -5.02
N ASN A 355 -17.20 -7.47 -3.81
CA ASN A 355 -18.48 -7.80 -3.21
C ASN A 355 -19.26 -6.51 -2.82
N ARG A 356 -20.39 -6.65 -2.12
CA ARG A 356 -21.22 -5.51 -1.69
C ARG A 356 -20.50 -4.57 -0.72
N SER A 357 -19.54 -5.09 0.07
CA SER A 357 -18.67 -4.29 0.95
C SER A 357 -17.48 -3.67 0.21
N GLY A 358 -17.38 -3.85 -1.11
CA GLY A 358 -16.26 -3.35 -1.90
C GLY A 358 -14.96 -4.12 -1.69
N SER A 359 -15.02 -5.34 -1.15
CA SER A 359 -13.86 -6.15 -0.78
C SER A 359 -13.71 -7.38 -1.66
N ILE A 360 -12.47 -7.85 -1.76
CA ILE A 360 -12.09 -9.17 -2.31
C ILE A 360 -11.06 -9.82 -1.39
N ALA A 361 -10.98 -11.15 -1.38
CA ALA A 361 -9.90 -11.89 -0.77
C ALA A 361 -8.85 -12.23 -1.83
N ILE A 362 -7.58 -12.00 -1.50
CA ILE A 362 -6.43 -12.30 -2.36
C ILE A 362 -5.54 -13.26 -1.59
N ASP A 363 -5.38 -14.46 -2.11
CA ASP A 363 -4.53 -15.49 -1.52
C ASP A 363 -3.05 -15.12 -1.68
N ALA A 364 -2.24 -15.46 -0.68
CA ALA A 364 -0.79 -15.33 -0.74
C ALA A 364 -0.21 -16.53 -1.49
N ASP A 365 0.64 -16.26 -2.50
CA ASP A 365 1.35 -17.28 -3.24
C ASP A 365 2.85 -17.21 -2.89
N PRO A 366 3.41 -18.24 -2.25
CA PRO A 366 4.84 -18.27 -1.92
C PRO A 366 5.77 -18.29 -3.14
N GLU A 367 5.32 -18.83 -4.28
CA GLU A 367 6.12 -18.87 -5.52
C GLU A 367 6.09 -17.53 -6.26
N GLN A 368 5.00 -16.77 -6.09
CA GLN A 368 4.81 -15.46 -6.71
C GLN A 368 4.32 -14.44 -5.69
N PRO A 369 5.16 -14.08 -4.71
CA PRO A 369 4.72 -13.28 -3.58
C PRO A 369 4.31 -11.86 -3.95
N LEU A 370 4.95 -11.24 -4.95
CA LEU A 370 4.65 -9.88 -5.40
C LEU A 370 3.80 -9.91 -6.67
N ILE A 371 2.64 -9.29 -6.64
CA ILE A 371 1.69 -9.20 -7.75
C ILE A 371 1.32 -7.75 -8.05
N TRP A 372 0.87 -7.49 -9.27
CA TRP A 372 0.25 -6.22 -9.66
C TRP A 372 -1.26 -6.34 -9.66
N LEU A 373 -1.92 -5.37 -9.04
CA LEU A 373 -3.37 -5.22 -9.01
C LEU A 373 -3.79 -4.20 -10.08
N TYR A 374 -4.53 -4.64 -11.08
CA TYR A 374 -5.13 -3.79 -12.10
C TYR A 374 -6.61 -3.62 -11.79
N ILE A 375 -7.00 -2.42 -11.34
CA ILE A 375 -8.36 -2.14 -10.92
C ILE A 375 -9.08 -1.44 -12.06
N ARG A 376 -10.18 -2.05 -12.51
CA ARG A 376 -10.97 -1.55 -13.62
C ARG A 376 -12.38 -1.19 -13.19
N SER A 377 -12.86 -0.10 -13.77
CA SER A 377 -14.25 0.35 -13.70
C SER A 377 -14.85 0.27 -15.10
N GLY A 378 -15.62 -0.76 -15.38
CA GLY A 378 -16.01 -1.10 -16.75
C GLY A 378 -14.76 -1.42 -17.60
N LYS A 379 -14.60 -0.71 -18.73
CA LYS A 379 -13.42 -0.86 -19.60
C LYS A 379 -12.20 -0.04 -19.16
N ALA A 380 -12.39 0.94 -18.27
CA ALA A 380 -11.32 1.86 -17.89
C ALA A 380 -10.44 1.30 -16.77
N LEU A 381 -9.12 1.39 -16.92
CA LEU A 381 -8.17 1.16 -15.84
C LEU A 381 -8.17 2.38 -14.91
N VAL A 382 -8.56 2.18 -13.64
CA VAL A 382 -8.67 3.24 -12.64
C VAL A 382 -7.39 3.37 -11.81
N ALA A 383 -6.80 2.22 -11.43
CA ALA A 383 -5.55 2.17 -10.70
C ALA A 383 -4.76 0.90 -11.04
N ASN A 384 -3.45 0.98 -10.87
CA ASN A 384 -2.54 -0.15 -10.88
C ASN A 384 -1.51 0.03 -9.79
N VAL A 385 -1.38 -0.97 -8.93
CA VAL A 385 -0.46 -0.93 -7.79
C VAL A 385 0.14 -2.30 -7.55
N PRO A 386 1.43 -2.40 -7.16
CA PRO A 386 2.01 -3.65 -6.70
C PRO A 386 1.50 -3.97 -5.30
N TYR A 387 1.37 -5.23 -4.99
CA TYR A 387 0.98 -5.70 -3.67
C TYR A 387 1.63 -7.03 -3.33
N LEU A 388 1.96 -7.20 -2.05
CA LEU A 388 2.49 -8.42 -1.47
C LEU A 388 1.40 -9.03 -0.56
N PRO A 389 0.55 -9.95 -1.07
CA PRO A 389 -0.52 -10.57 -0.28
C PRO A 389 0.02 -11.31 0.95
N GLY A 390 -0.74 -11.30 2.03
CA GLY A 390 -0.38 -11.99 3.27
C GLY A 390 0.49 -11.19 4.26
N ILE A 391 0.91 -9.97 3.94
CA ILE A 391 1.61 -9.11 4.92
C ILE A 391 0.65 -8.46 5.92
N ASP A 392 -0.57 -8.19 5.50
CA ASP A 392 -1.66 -7.68 6.33
C ASP A 392 -2.91 -8.54 6.11
N SER A 393 -3.73 -8.75 7.15
CA SER A 393 -4.99 -9.47 7.01
C SER A 393 -6.04 -8.66 6.26
N GLN A 394 -6.00 -7.33 6.39
CA GLN A 394 -6.91 -6.39 5.74
C GLN A 394 -6.15 -5.15 5.27
N ILE A 395 -6.47 -4.68 4.07
CA ILE A 395 -5.91 -3.45 3.51
C ILE A 395 -6.96 -2.69 2.72
N SER A 396 -6.85 -1.36 2.73
CA SER A 396 -7.72 -0.48 1.96
C SER A 396 -6.94 0.25 0.88
N LEU A 397 -7.43 0.19 -0.36
CA LEU A 397 -6.88 0.95 -1.48
C LEU A 397 -7.80 2.11 -1.82
N GLN A 398 -7.27 3.33 -1.70
CA GLN A 398 -7.97 4.54 -2.10
C GLN A 398 -7.81 4.76 -3.61
N ILE A 399 -8.90 4.66 -4.35
CA ILE A 399 -8.94 4.91 -5.79
C ILE A 399 -9.67 6.22 -6.12
N PRO A 400 -9.38 6.87 -7.26
CA PRO A 400 -10.12 8.05 -7.70
C PRO A 400 -11.62 7.75 -7.82
N ASP A 401 -12.47 8.72 -7.44
CA ASP A 401 -13.91 8.58 -7.66
C ASP A 401 -14.24 8.56 -9.15
N ASP A 402 -14.79 7.47 -9.62
CA ASP A 402 -15.07 7.21 -11.03
C ASP A 402 -16.56 7.22 -11.38
N ARG A 403 -17.42 7.53 -10.41
CA ARG A 403 -18.89 7.49 -10.60
C ARG A 403 -19.37 8.48 -11.66
N ILE A 404 -18.76 9.66 -11.72
CA ILE A 404 -19.11 10.68 -12.73
C ILE A 404 -18.83 10.15 -14.12
N ARG A 405 -17.66 9.54 -14.33
CA ARG A 405 -17.31 8.94 -15.63
C ARG A 405 -18.25 7.79 -16.01
N LEU A 406 -18.60 6.92 -15.06
CA LEU A 406 -19.56 5.83 -15.29
C LEU A 406 -20.95 6.36 -15.67
N GLY A 407 -21.41 7.43 -15.02
CA GLY A 407 -22.65 8.11 -15.40
C GLY A 407 -22.59 8.60 -16.86
N VAL A 408 -21.50 9.27 -17.23
CA VAL A 408 -21.28 9.72 -18.61
C VAL A 408 -21.23 8.55 -19.61
N GLU A 409 -20.55 7.45 -19.29
CA GLU A 409 -20.54 6.26 -20.17
C GLU A 409 -21.95 5.72 -20.39
N GLY A 410 -22.80 5.70 -19.35
CA GLY A 410 -24.20 5.32 -19.45
C GLY A 410 -24.97 6.25 -20.39
N GLU A 411 -24.87 7.57 -20.20
CA GLU A 411 -25.55 8.55 -21.06
C GLU A 411 -25.05 8.49 -22.51
N LEU A 412 -23.73 8.32 -22.72
CA LEU A 412 -23.15 8.15 -24.06
C LEU A 412 -23.57 6.81 -24.71
N ALA A 413 -23.78 5.76 -23.91
CA ALA A 413 -24.29 4.48 -24.45
C ALA A 413 -25.72 4.63 -24.98
N VAL A 414 -26.58 5.36 -24.27
CA VAL A 414 -27.94 5.70 -24.76
C VAL A 414 -27.85 6.55 -26.01
N LEU A 415 -27.02 7.60 -26.01
CA LEU A 415 -26.83 8.47 -27.18
C LEU A 415 -26.30 7.70 -28.41
N ASN A 416 -25.40 6.74 -28.21
CA ASN A 416 -24.89 5.86 -29.28
C ASN A 416 -25.99 4.91 -29.80
N GLY A 417 -26.88 4.41 -28.92
CA GLY A 417 -28.06 3.64 -29.35
C GLY A 417 -28.97 4.45 -30.26
N GLU A 418 -29.33 5.67 -29.83
CA GLU A 418 -30.13 6.61 -30.66
C GLU A 418 -29.43 6.94 -31.99
N LEU A 419 -28.09 7.09 -31.98
CA LEU A 419 -27.31 7.33 -33.20
C LEU A 419 -27.39 6.16 -34.16
N ILE A 420 -27.29 4.93 -33.68
CA ILE A 420 -27.39 3.72 -34.54
C ILE A 420 -28.77 3.67 -35.20
N GLU A 421 -29.84 3.93 -34.44
CA GLU A 421 -31.21 3.97 -34.98
C GLU A 421 -31.36 5.05 -36.04
N ALA A 422 -30.88 6.27 -35.78
CA ALA A 422 -30.92 7.37 -36.74
C ALA A 422 -30.14 7.07 -38.03
N VAL A 423 -28.95 6.45 -37.93
CA VAL A 423 -28.13 6.05 -39.08
C VAL A 423 -28.82 4.93 -39.88
N ALA A 424 -29.44 3.97 -39.21
CA ALA A 424 -30.21 2.90 -39.87
C ALA A 424 -31.40 3.47 -40.64
N GLU A 425 -32.13 4.40 -40.02
CA GLU A 425 -33.29 5.07 -40.66
C GLU A 425 -32.85 5.90 -41.87
N LEU A 426 -31.77 6.67 -41.75
CA LEU A 426 -31.17 7.43 -42.86
C LEU A 426 -30.75 6.50 -44.02
N SER A 427 -30.08 5.40 -43.70
CA SER A 427 -29.65 4.40 -44.69
C SER A 427 -30.83 3.74 -45.42
N MET A 428 -31.92 3.44 -44.70
CA MET A 428 -33.17 2.91 -45.30
C MET A 428 -33.80 3.95 -46.24
N LYS A 429 -33.91 5.21 -45.85
CA LYS A 429 -34.41 6.31 -46.68
C LYS A 429 -33.61 6.46 -47.95
N MET A 430 -32.28 6.50 -47.83
CA MET A 430 -31.37 6.60 -48.99
C MET A 430 -31.49 5.39 -49.91
N SER A 431 -31.57 4.18 -49.39
CA SER A 431 -31.80 2.95 -50.20
C SER A 431 -33.13 2.95 -50.91
N ARG A 432 -34.19 3.49 -50.30
CA ARG A 432 -35.51 3.64 -50.91
C ARG A 432 -35.47 4.63 -52.07
N ILE A 433 -34.78 5.78 -51.92
CA ILE A 433 -34.61 6.78 -52.95
C ILE A 433 -33.81 6.20 -54.15
N ARG A 434 -32.71 5.45 -53.88
CA ARG A 434 -31.98 4.72 -54.93
C ARG A 434 -32.84 3.75 -55.71
N ARG A 435 -33.76 3.05 -55.01
CA ARG A 435 -34.73 2.12 -55.65
C ARG A 435 -35.68 2.88 -56.57
N TRP A 436 -36.24 4.02 -56.12
CA TRP A 436 -37.10 4.86 -56.95
C TRP A 436 -36.37 5.44 -58.15
N ALA A 437 -35.13 5.86 -57.99
CA ALA A 437 -34.32 6.33 -59.11
C ALA A 437 -34.07 5.23 -60.15
N LYS A 438 -33.82 3.99 -59.74
CA LYS A 438 -33.70 2.83 -60.65
C LYS A 438 -35.00 2.47 -61.37
N SER A 439 -36.15 2.73 -60.77
CA SER A 439 -37.47 2.56 -61.39
C SER A 439 -37.95 3.78 -62.17
N GLU A 440 -37.11 4.81 -62.33
CA GLU A 440 -37.40 6.08 -63.03
C GLU A 440 -38.58 6.88 -62.44
N ASP A 441 -38.95 6.65 -61.17
CA ASP A 441 -40.05 7.36 -60.48
C ASP A 441 -39.49 8.67 -59.85
N TRP A 442 -39.21 9.65 -60.73
CA TRP A 442 -38.54 10.91 -60.38
C TRP A 442 -39.34 11.78 -59.42
N ASP A 443 -40.65 11.70 -59.38
CA ASP A 443 -41.48 12.45 -58.43
C ASP A 443 -41.30 11.99 -57.00
N LYS A 444 -41.23 10.66 -56.80
CA LYS A 444 -40.93 10.09 -55.47
C LYS A 444 -39.48 10.35 -55.08
N VAL A 445 -38.52 10.32 -56.05
CA VAL A 445 -37.12 10.66 -55.79
C VAL A 445 -37.01 12.10 -55.28
N ASN A 446 -37.61 13.07 -55.99
CA ASN A 446 -37.55 14.48 -55.58
C ASN A 446 -38.21 14.71 -54.22
N THR A 447 -39.33 14.06 -53.97
CA THR A 447 -40.02 14.15 -52.68
C THR A 447 -39.17 13.56 -51.56
N GLY A 448 -38.54 12.39 -51.78
CA GLY A 448 -37.64 11.75 -50.81
C GLY A 448 -36.40 12.56 -50.52
N ILE A 449 -35.79 13.20 -51.53
CA ILE A 449 -34.63 14.09 -51.32
C ILE A 449 -35.03 15.32 -50.50
N ARG A 450 -36.15 15.95 -50.77
CA ARG A 450 -36.65 17.08 -49.98
C ARG A 450 -36.91 16.71 -48.52
N GLN A 451 -37.47 15.54 -48.27
CA GLN A 451 -37.65 15.00 -46.91
C GLN A 451 -36.31 14.81 -46.22
N LEU A 452 -35.31 14.19 -46.85
CA LEU A 452 -33.96 14.05 -46.33
C LEU A 452 -33.31 15.39 -45.99
N GLU A 453 -33.52 16.41 -46.86
CA GLU A 453 -32.99 17.77 -46.63
C GLU A 453 -33.65 18.48 -45.47
N SER A 454 -34.98 18.33 -45.32
CA SER A 454 -35.70 18.91 -44.18
C SER A 454 -35.34 18.25 -42.84
N GLU A 455 -34.91 16.99 -42.86
CA GLU A 455 -34.50 16.21 -41.69
C GLU A 455 -32.97 16.34 -41.39
N LEU A 456 -32.23 17.23 -42.07
CA LEU A 456 -30.79 17.52 -41.90
C LEU A 456 -30.42 18.03 -40.49
N SER A 457 -31.40 18.11 -39.60
CA SER A 457 -31.21 18.49 -38.21
C SER A 457 -30.68 17.41 -37.24
N PRO A 458 -30.68 16.06 -37.56
CA PRO A 458 -30.29 15.08 -36.58
C PRO A 458 -28.85 15.29 -36.07
N ARG A 459 -27.87 15.57 -36.94
CA ARG A 459 -26.48 15.78 -36.53
C ARG A 459 -26.34 16.89 -35.50
N LYS A 460 -27.00 18.03 -35.70
CA LYS A 460 -26.95 19.15 -34.73
C LYS A 460 -27.54 18.75 -33.40
N ASN A 461 -28.69 18.07 -33.39
CA ASN A 461 -29.35 17.63 -32.17
C ASN A 461 -28.45 16.65 -31.38
N PHE A 462 -27.76 15.71 -32.06
CA PHE A 462 -26.81 14.81 -31.41
C PHE A 462 -25.60 15.52 -30.83
N LEU A 463 -25.04 16.51 -31.55
CA LEU A 463 -23.93 17.32 -31.04
C LEU A 463 -24.36 18.21 -29.86
N ASP A 464 -25.56 18.76 -29.88
CA ASP A 464 -26.11 19.55 -28.77
C ASP A 464 -26.34 18.68 -27.51
N LYS A 465 -26.91 17.47 -27.66
CA LYS A 465 -27.02 16.49 -26.57
C LYS A 465 -25.64 16.10 -26.02
N LEU A 466 -24.68 15.80 -26.90
CA LEU A 466 -23.31 15.46 -26.49
C LEU A 466 -22.63 16.58 -25.73
N ASN A 467 -22.81 17.83 -26.16
CA ASN A 467 -22.27 19.00 -25.47
C ASN A 467 -22.91 19.21 -24.11
N ALA A 468 -24.21 19.00 -23.96
CA ALA A 468 -24.90 19.09 -22.67
C ALA A 468 -24.35 18.07 -21.67
N ILE A 469 -24.20 16.80 -22.09
CA ILE A 469 -23.57 15.72 -21.28
C ILE A 469 -22.16 16.14 -20.88
N ARG A 470 -21.36 16.63 -21.82
CA ARG A 470 -19.96 17.02 -21.58
C ARG A 470 -19.86 18.15 -20.56
N ILE A 471 -20.64 19.21 -20.69
CA ILE A 471 -20.61 20.39 -19.80
C ILE A 471 -20.97 19.96 -18.38
N SER A 472 -22.11 19.31 -18.20
CA SER A 472 -22.57 18.84 -16.89
C SER A 472 -21.54 17.95 -16.19
N ALA A 473 -20.97 16.99 -16.92
CA ALA A 473 -20.01 16.06 -16.36
C ALA A 473 -18.66 16.71 -16.03
N VAL A 474 -18.18 17.65 -16.86
CA VAL A 474 -16.93 18.37 -16.61
C VAL A 474 -17.09 19.28 -15.39
N GLU A 475 -18.20 19.97 -15.24
CA GLU A 475 -18.51 20.80 -14.06
C GLU A 475 -18.54 19.95 -12.79
N ALA A 476 -19.21 18.79 -12.81
CA ALA A 476 -19.24 17.86 -11.69
C ALA A 476 -17.84 17.34 -11.31
N ALA A 477 -17.00 17.00 -12.30
CA ALA A 477 -15.64 16.55 -12.08
C ALA A 477 -14.71 17.69 -11.60
N GLN A 478 -14.96 18.93 -12.00
CA GLN A 478 -14.25 20.11 -11.50
C GLN A 478 -14.59 20.38 -10.03
N ALA A 479 -15.87 20.29 -9.66
CA ALA A 479 -16.31 20.46 -8.27
C ALA A 479 -15.63 19.46 -7.32
N GLN A 480 -15.27 18.26 -7.83
CA GLN A 480 -14.54 17.25 -7.07
C GLN A 480 -13.01 17.33 -7.23
N ASN A 481 -12.45 18.33 -7.92
CA ASN A 481 -11.02 18.43 -8.26
C ASN A 481 -10.45 17.16 -8.95
N ASN A 482 -11.30 16.41 -9.65
CA ASN A 482 -10.92 15.15 -10.29
C ASN A 482 -10.45 15.36 -11.75
N ARG A 483 -9.19 15.83 -11.91
CA ARG A 483 -8.58 16.10 -13.23
C ARG A 483 -8.51 14.86 -14.13
N THR A 484 -8.33 13.67 -13.52
CA THR A 484 -8.27 12.42 -14.28
C THR A 484 -9.62 12.08 -14.90
N ALA A 485 -10.73 12.25 -14.15
CA ALA A 485 -12.07 12.08 -14.67
C ALA A 485 -12.37 13.09 -15.79
N GLN A 486 -11.99 14.37 -15.62
CA GLN A 486 -12.16 15.41 -16.65
C GLN A 486 -11.50 15.01 -17.99
N ALA A 487 -10.23 14.58 -17.94
CA ALA A 487 -9.50 14.18 -19.15
C ALA A 487 -10.15 12.96 -19.85
N ARG A 488 -10.62 11.99 -19.07
CA ARG A 488 -11.30 10.80 -19.60
C ARG A 488 -12.66 11.11 -20.18
N ILE A 489 -13.48 11.95 -19.53
CA ILE A 489 -14.77 12.43 -20.02
C ILE A 489 -14.57 13.17 -21.35
N ALA A 490 -13.58 14.05 -21.43
CA ALA A 490 -13.26 14.77 -22.65
C ALA A 490 -12.88 13.81 -23.82
N SER A 491 -12.13 12.74 -23.53
CA SER A 491 -11.80 11.71 -24.54
C SER A 491 -13.04 10.94 -25.01
N LEU A 492 -13.89 10.48 -24.10
CA LEU A 492 -15.13 9.74 -24.43
C LEU A 492 -16.08 10.60 -25.27
N CYS A 493 -16.26 11.86 -24.90
CA CYS A 493 -17.10 12.78 -25.66
C CYS A 493 -16.52 13.07 -27.05
N ARG A 494 -15.19 13.18 -27.19
CA ARG A 494 -14.54 13.36 -28.49
C ARG A 494 -14.76 12.16 -29.40
N GLU A 495 -14.52 10.95 -28.89
CA GLU A 495 -14.75 9.72 -29.65
C GLU A 495 -16.20 9.56 -30.13
N THR A 496 -17.17 9.96 -29.29
CA THR A 496 -18.59 9.95 -29.67
C THR A 496 -18.89 11.04 -30.70
N GLY A 497 -18.29 12.24 -30.57
CA GLY A 497 -18.39 13.31 -31.55
C GLY A 497 -17.85 12.89 -32.94
N ASP A 498 -16.69 12.25 -32.97
CA ASP A 498 -16.09 11.73 -34.22
C ASP A 498 -17.00 10.69 -34.90
N ARG A 499 -17.71 9.85 -34.10
CA ARG A 499 -18.71 8.91 -34.65
C ARG A 499 -19.91 9.64 -35.21
N ILE A 500 -20.45 10.64 -34.51
CA ILE A 500 -21.56 11.46 -35.02
C ILE A 500 -21.16 12.12 -36.34
N ASP A 501 -19.97 12.72 -36.40
CA ASP A 501 -19.47 13.39 -37.62
C ASP A 501 -19.24 12.41 -38.75
N ARG A 502 -18.78 11.20 -38.47
CA ARG A 502 -18.54 10.16 -39.49
C ARG A 502 -19.83 9.62 -40.09
N PHE A 503 -20.84 9.33 -39.27
CA PHE A 503 -22.04 8.60 -39.70
C PHE A 503 -23.19 9.53 -40.11
N LEU A 504 -23.25 10.75 -39.56
CA LEU A 504 -24.26 11.76 -39.93
C LEU A 504 -23.65 12.92 -40.76
N SER A 505 -22.53 12.65 -41.44
CA SER A 505 -21.93 13.62 -42.36
C SER A 505 -22.88 13.99 -43.51
N PRO A 506 -23.01 15.27 -43.87
CA PRO A 506 -23.80 15.69 -45.04
C PRO A 506 -23.23 15.17 -46.35
N THR A 507 -21.99 14.70 -46.40
CA THR A 507 -21.34 14.16 -47.63
C THR A 507 -22.13 12.98 -48.21
N GLY A 508 -22.64 12.07 -47.41
CA GLY A 508 -23.43 10.93 -47.88
C GLY A 508 -24.72 11.32 -48.63
N ILE A 509 -25.35 12.45 -48.29
CA ILE A 509 -26.52 12.98 -48.96
C ILE A 509 -26.09 13.67 -50.28
N ILE A 510 -24.95 14.36 -50.28
CA ILE A 510 -24.37 14.98 -51.49
C ILE A 510 -24.01 13.89 -52.49
N ASP A 511 -23.36 12.83 -52.08
CA ASP A 511 -22.99 11.69 -52.93
C ASP A 511 -24.23 11.02 -53.52
N LEU A 512 -25.28 10.83 -52.72
CA LEU A 512 -26.56 10.30 -53.19
C LEU A 512 -27.17 11.19 -54.27
N LYS A 513 -27.14 12.53 -54.11
CA LYS A 513 -27.66 13.46 -55.11
C LYS A 513 -26.88 13.38 -56.41
N THR A 514 -25.57 13.31 -56.36
CA THR A 514 -24.69 13.14 -57.52
C THR A 514 -25.01 11.85 -58.27
N GLU A 515 -25.09 10.72 -57.54
CA GLU A 515 -25.46 9.40 -58.06
C GLU A 515 -26.83 9.46 -58.80
N ILE A 516 -27.81 10.15 -58.21
CA ILE A 516 -29.15 10.29 -58.79
C ILE A 516 -29.14 11.17 -60.05
N GLN A 517 -28.35 12.25 -60.07
CA GLN A 517 -28.20 13.10 -61.25
C GLN A 517 -27.56 12.34 -62.42
N ASP A 518 -26.56 11.53 -62.17
CA ASP A 518 -25.92 10.69 -63.19
C ASP A 518 -26.91 9.65 -63.76
N LEU A 519 -27.69 8.99 -62.88
CA LEU A 519 -28.73 8.05 -63.30
C LEU A 519 -29.80 8.74 -64.17
N LYS A 520 -30.19 9.96 -63.84
CA LYS A 520 -31.17 10.74 -64.59
C LYS A 520 -30.66 11.14 -65.97
N GLN A 521 -29.38 11.50 -66.10
CA GLN A 521 -28.74 11.81 -67.38
C GLN A 521 -28.65 10.58 -68.30
N LEU A 522 -28.31 9.41 -67.70
CA LEU A 522 -28.23 8.14 -68.43
C LEU A 522 -29.61 7.70 -68.96
N SER A 523 -30.69 7.86 -68.19
CA SER A 523 -32.05 7.52 -68.58
C SER A 523 -32.57 8.47 -69.67
N GLY A 524 -32.21 9.76 -69.60
CA GLY A 524 -32.56 10.76 -70.68
C GLY A 524 -31.89 10.48 -72.00
N ASN A 525 -30.64 10.05 -72.02
CA ASN A 525 -29.91 9.69 -73.22
C ASN A 525 -30.44 8.40 -73.93
N ASN A 526 -30.94 7.45 -73.14
CA ASN A 526 -31.56 6.21 -73.71
C ASN A 526 -32.96 6.41 -74.28
N ARG A 527 -33.67 7.47 -73.91
CA ARG A 527 -34.97 7.81 -74.51
C ARG A 527 -34.85 8.59 -75.86
N ASN A 528 -33.67 9.14 -76.13
CA ASN A 528 -33.37 9.90 -77.36
C ASN A 528 -32.65 9.06 -78.44
N ARG A 529 -32.44 7.79 -78.19
CA ARG A 529 -32.00 6.78 -79.17
C ARG A 529 -33.19 5.83 -79.46
#